data_c6a767687638a2f945dc1522fb829d37
#
_entry.id   c6a767687638a2f945dc1522fb829d37
#
_cell.length_a   1.000
_cell.length_b   1.000
_cell.length_c   1.000
_cell.angle_alpha   90.00
_cell.angle_beta   90.00
_cell.angle_gamma   90.00
#
_symmetry.space_group_name_H-M   'P 1'
#
loop_
_entity.id
_entity.type
_entity.pdbx_description
1 polymer ?
#
loop_
_entity_poly.entity_id
_entity_poly.type
_entity_poly.pdbx_seq_one_letter_code
_entity_poly.pdbx_strand_id
1 'polypeptide(L)'
;MTIKKRLSAALAVGVLVLAACSTGSDTSGGGDDGGGGDDGGQAAAPKKAEDIRIDVVTHASPGDSFWDVVKSGAQRAGTDLGIEVQYNNDPDPGKQSILIDNAMADNTDGLVVSMANPDGLESSIKSAVDNGIPVITINSGIDDWQDFGAITHVGQGEKIAGETAGEQLNDAGVKNVICVIQEAGNVALEDRCAGAKKTFNGSMENLQADNTDLQASQATIQSKLEDGSVDGILALGGDMSGAAVRAVNAAGRDVVVGTFDVNADVAQNVLNGKLAFAIDQQPYVQGYLGVTGVYLNIINGNDVGGGQPVYSGPAVITKENAKEVALFAKNGTR
;
A
#
# COMPACT_ATOMS: atom_id res chain seq x y z
N MET A 1 -55.05 25.83 9.88
CA MET A 1 -55.23 27.15 9.26
C MET A 1 -54.17 27.28 8.14
N THR A 2 -54.53 26.76 7.01
CA THR A 2 -54.74 27.44 5.70
C THR A 2 -53.56 28.37 5.34
N ILE A 3 -52.87 28.31 4.22
CA ILE A 3 -53.31 28.34 2.81
C ILE A 3 -52.15 27.90 1.90
N LYS A 4 -52.51 27.12 0.88
CA LYS A 4 -51.77 26.82 -0.36
C LYS A 4 -51.43 28.06 -1.19
N LYS A 5 -50.30 28.03 -1.93
CA LYS A 5 -50.32 28.54 -3.34
C LYS A 5 -49.31 27.77 -4.18
N ARG A 6 -49.86 27.10 -5.19
CA ARG A 6 -49.19 26.54 -6.36
C ARG A 6 -48.91 27.69 -7.35
N LEU A 7 -47.78 27.61 -8.03
CA LEU A 7 -47.69 28.23 -9.37
C LEU A 7 -46.90 27.30 -10.27
N SER A 8 -47.58 26.79 -11.26
CA SER A 8 -47.09 26.07 -12.42
C SER A 8 -46.75 27.10 -13.50
N ALA A 9 -45.63 26.92 -14.18
CA ALA A 9 -45.44 27.51 -15.51
C ALA A 9 -44.74 26.50 -16.40
N ALA A 10 -45.34 26.28 -17.55
CA ALA A 10 -45.05 25.25 -18.54
C ALA A 10 -44.23 25.81 -19.72
N LEU A 11 -43.61 24.86 -20.41
CA LEU A 11 -43.27 24.82 -21.85
C LEU A 11 -42.26 25.79 -22.44
N ALA A 12 -41.20 25.23 -23.04
CA ALA A 12 -41.04 25.29 -24.51
C ALA A 12 -40.04 24.25 -25.00
N VAL A 13 -40.55 23.37 -25.85
CA VAL A 13 -39.81 22.38 -26.67
C VAL A 13 -39.21 23.14 -27.86
N GLY A 14 -37.91 22.93 -28.12
CA GLY A 14 -37.26 23.40 -29.33
C GLY A 14 -36.47 22.25 -29.95
N VAL A 15 -37.08 21.50 -30.87
CA VAL A 15 -36.41 20.51 -31.75
C VAL A 15 -35.83 21.26 -32.94
N LEU A 16 -34.52 21.17 -33.14
CA LEU A 16 -33.88 21.58 -34.40
C LEU A 16 -33.21 20.35 -35.01
N VAL A 17 -33.88 19.83 -36.04
CA VAL A 17 -33.33 18.83 -36.98
C VAL A 17 -32.64 19.62 -38.09
N LEU A 18 -31.35 19.37 -38.29
CA LEU A 18 -30.64 19.77 -39.51
C LEU A 18 -30.13 18.51 -40.21
N ALA A 19 -30.86 18.12 -41.22
CA ALA A 19 -30.42 17.20 -42.24
C ALA A 19 -29.65 17.98 -43.33
N ALA A 20 -28.44 17.57 -43.64
CA ALA A 20 -27.73 18.02 -44.83
C ALA A 20 -27.38 16.81 -45.67
N CYS A 21 -28.11 16.61 -46.76
CA CYS A 21 -27.73 15.77 -47.88
C CYS A 21 -26.74 16.58 -48.75
N SER A 22 -25.65 15.98 -49.17
CA SER A 22 -24.90 16.49 -50.32
C SER A 22 -24.68 15.34 -51.31
N THR A 23 -25.23 15.54 -52.47
CA THR A 23 -25.06 14.74 -53.67
C THR A 23 -23.73 15.06 -54.35
N GLY A 24 -23.13 14.03 -54.93
CA GLY A 24 -21.88 14.12 -55.65
C GLY A 24 -21.96 14.80 -57.02
N SER A 25 -20.80 15.13 -57.54
CA SER A 25 -20.55 15.18 -58.99
C SER A 25 -19.05 15.19 -59.26
N ASP A 26 -18.64 14.28 -60.12
CA ASP A 26 -17.32 14.15 -60.69
C ASP A 26 -16.87 15.43 -61.48
N THR A 27 -15.59 15.76 -61.39
CA THR A 27 -14.83 16.17 -62.58
C THR A 27 -13.32 16.10 -62.30
N SER A 28 -12.64 15.46 -63.23
CA SER A 28 -11.20 15.26 -63.35
C SER A 28 -10.39 16.55 -63.56
N GLY A 29 -9.18 16.57 -63.01
CA GLY A 29 -8.14 17.59 -63.38
C GLY A 29 -6.93 17.47 -62.46
N GLY A 30 -5.81 16.99 -63.03
CA GLY A 30 -4.55 16.73 -62.32
C GLY A 30 -3.82 17.97 -61.84
N GLY A 31 -2.89 17.78 -60.93
CA GLY A 31 -1.91 18.72 -60.43
C GLY A 31 -1.18 18.17 -59.22
N ASP A 32 0.07 17.89 -59.45
CA ASP A 32 1.12 17.38 -58.57
C ASP A 32 1.36 18.31 -57.37
N ASP A 33 1.86 17.74 -56.29
CA ASP A 33 2.78 18.22 -55.28
C ASP A 33 2.29 18.19 -53.79
N GLY A 34 3.14 17.61 -52.95
CA GLY A 34 3.28 17.91 -51.55
C GLY A 34 2.80 16.83 -50.58
N GLY A 35 3.59 15.75 -50.45
CA GLY A 35 3.45 14.81 -49.37
C GLY A 35 3.60 15.47 -48.00
N GLY A 36 2.53 15.64 -47.29
CA GLY A 36 2.49 15.80 -45.85
C GLY A 36 1.87 14.52 -45.29
N GLY A 37 2.74 13.57 -44.96
CA GLY A 37 2.31 12.41 -44.18
C GLY A 37 1.91 12.89 -42.79
N ASP A 38 0.61 13.06 -42.60
CA ASP A 38 0.02 13.13 -41.27
C ASP A 38 0.04 11.69 -40.74
N ASP A 39 1.17 11.33 -40.11
CA ASP A 39 1.28 10.13 -39.32
C ASP A 39 0.41 10.33 -38.05
N GLY A 40 -0.86 10.36 -38.25
CA GLY A 40 -1.85 10.19 -37.20
C GLY A 40 -1.64 8.81 -36.62
N GLY A 41 -0.74 8.70 -35.65
CA GLY A 41 -0.52 7.49 -34.87
C GLY A 41 -1.88 7.00 -34.38
N GLN A 42 -2.38 5.95 -35.01
CA GLN A 42 -3.58 5.25 -34.60
C GLN A 42 -3.31 4.78 -33.20
N ALA A 43 -3.95 5.37 -32.17
CA ALA A 43 -3.89 4.88 -30.81
C ALA A 43 -4.17 3.38 -30.86
N ALA A 44 -3.24 2.59 -30.35
CA ALA A 44 -3.41 1.15 -30.30
C ALA A 44 -4.74 0.82 -29.60
N ALA A 45 -5.49 -0.12 -30.16
CA ALA A 45 -6.75 -0.55 -29.53
C ALA A 45 -6.43 -1.02 -28.09
N PRO A 46 -7.28 -0.67 -27.11
CA PRO A 46 -7.04 -1.07 -25.72
C PRO A 46 -6.96 -2.60 -25.65
N LYS A 47 -5.98 -3.10 -24.87
CA LYS A 47 -5.83 -4.55 -24.63
C LYS A 47 -7.11 -5.10 -24.01
N LYS A 48 -7.43 -6.36 -24.33
CA LYS A 48 -8.49 -7.08 -23.61
C LYS A 48 -7.97 -7.47 -22.23
N ALA A 49 -8.86 -7.55 -21.24
CA ALA A 49 -8.49 -7.93 -19.89
C ALA A 49 -7.72 -9.26 -19.84
N GLU A 50 -8.17 -10.27 -20.56
CA GLU A 50 -7.56 -11.60 -20.67
C GLU A 50 -6.11 -11.62 -21.19
N ASP A 51 -5.69 -10.54 -21.87
CA ASP A 51 -4.35 -10.36 -22.44
C ASP A 51 -3.45 -9.45 -21.55
N ILE A 52 -3.96 -9.00 -20.40
CA ILE A 52 -3.24 -8.11 -19.47
C ILE A 52 -2.57 -8.93 -18.37
N ARG A 53 -1.27 -8.72 -18.20
CA ARG A 53 -0.47 -9.26 -17.10
C ARG A 53 0.10 -8.12 -16.26
N ILE A 54 -0.12 -8.18 -14.94
CA ILE A 54 0.45 -7.26 -13.97
C ILE A 54 1.34 -8.05 -13.00
N ASP A 55 2.59 -7.61 -12.85
CA ASP A 55 3.51 -8.20 -11.87
C ASP A 55 3.52 -7.38 -10.58
N VAL A 56 3.38 -8.07 -9.45
CA VAL A 56 3.50 -7.50 -8.11
C VAL A 56 4.81 -7.97 -7.51
N VAL A 57 5.72 -7.05 -7.24
CA VAL A 57 7.07 -7.34 -6.73
C VAL A 57 7.26 -6.70 -5.36
N THR A 58 7.40 -7.52 -4.33
CA THR A 58 7.48 -7.04 -2.94
C THR A 58 8.76 -7.46 -2.24
N HIS A 59 9.09 -6.80 -1.11
CA HIS A 59 10.21 -7.15 -0.24
C HIS A 59 9.84 -8.18 0.85
N ALA A 60 8.78 -8.96 0.61
CA ALA A 60 8.31 -9.94 1.58
C ALA A 60 9.37 -10.98 1.92
N SER A 61 9.54 -11.24 3.22
CA SER A 61 10.26 -12.41 3.73
C SER A 61 9.39 -13.67 3.67
N PRO A 62 9.96 -14.86 3.51
CA PRO A 62 9.17 -16.08 3.55
C PRO A 62 8.44 -16.26 4.89
N GLY A 63 7.13 -16.48 4.83
CA GLY A 63 6.29 -16.73 6.01
C GLY A 63 5.80 -15.49 6.74
N ASP A 64 6.01 -14.30 6.19
CA ASP A 64 5.47 -13.05 6.72
C ASP A 64 3.97 -12.92 6.42
N SER A 65 3.16 -12.99 7.49
CA SER A 65 1.70 -12.99 7.40
C SER A 65 1.09 -11.70 6.82
N PHE A 66 1.77 -10.57 6.95
CA PHE A 66 1.34 -9.30 6.36
C PHE A 66 1.29 -9.38 4.83
N TRP A 67 2.37 -9.94 4.24
CA TRP A 67 2.48 -10.04 2.79
C TRP A 67 1.54 -11.07 2.17
N ASP A 68 1.12 -12.09 2.93
CA ASP A 68 0.08 -13.01 2.48
C ASP A 68 -1.27 -12.28 2.27
N VAL A 69 -1.57 -11.27 3.10
CA VAL A 69 -2.77 -10.45 2.97
C VAL A 69 -2.68 -9.49 1.78
N VAL A 70 -1.50 -8.86 1.54
CA VAL A 70 -1.25 -8.04 0.33
C VAL A 70 -1.44 -8.88 -0.93
N LYS A 71 -0.81 -10.07 -0.97
CA LYS A 71 -0.93 -11.02 -2.07
C LYS A 71 -2.38 -11.43 -2.32
N SER A 72 -3.13 -11.72 -1.25
CA SER A 72 -4.56 -12.06 -1.34
C SER A 72 -5.37 -10.93 -2.00
N GLY A 73 -5.10 -9.66 -1.62
CA GLY A 73 -5.72 -8.50 -2.26
C GLY A 73 -5.38 -8.36 -3.74
N ALA A 74 -4.09 -8.49 -4.08
CA ALA A 74 -3.62 -8.40 -5.46
C ALA A 74 -4.22 -9.50 -6.36
N GLN A 75 -4.21 -10.75 -5.90
CA GLN A 75 -4.79 -11.89 -6.63
C GLN A 75 -6.31 -11.76 -6.77
N ARG A 76 -6.97 -11.22 -5.75
CA ARG A 76 -8.41 -10.95 -5.83
C ARG A 76 -8.73 -9.89 -6.87
N ALA A 77 -7.96 -8.81 -6.96
CA ALA A 77 -8.12 -7.82 -8.03
C ALA A 77 -7.94 -8.46 -9.41
N GLY A 78 -6.93 -9.33 -9.60
CA GLY A 78 -6.75 -10.09 -10.83
C GLY A 78 -7.99 -10.90 -11.20
N THR A 79 -8.57 -11.62 -10.23
CA THR A 79 -9.79 -12.41 -10.42
C THR A 79 -10.99 -11.54 -10.79
N ASP A 80 -11.20 -10.44 -10.09
CA ASP A 80 -12.36 -9.55 -10.29
C ASP A 80 -12.29 -8.80 -11.63
N LEU A 81 -11.06 -8.51 -12.11
CA LEU A 81 -10.81 -7.79 -13.36
C LEU A 81 -10.62 -8.73 -14.57
N GLY A 82 -10.44 -10.03 -14.32
CA GLY A 82 -10.20 -11.02 -15.38
C GLY A 82 -8.82 -10.90 -16.03
N ILE A 83 -7.80 -10.51 -15.27
CA ILE A 83 -6.40 -10.33 -15.70
C ILE A 83 -5.46 -11.31 -15.02
N GLU A 84 -4.27 -11.50 -15.58
CA GLU A 84 -3.20 -12.26 -14.94
C GLU A 84 -2.46 -11.39 -13.92
N VAL A 85 -2.29 -11.89 -12.68
CA VAL A 85 -1.48 -11.27 -11.65
C VAL A 85 -0.39 -12.24 -11.21
N GLN A 86 0.88 -11.88 -11.48
CA GLN A 86 2.06 -12.59 -10.99
C GLN A 86 2.57 -11.93 -9.73
N TYR A 87 2.85 -12.73 -8.69
CA TYR A 87 3.35 -12.21 -7.42
C TYR A 87 4.71 -12.81 -7.11
N ASN A 88 5.72 -11.95 -7.03
CA ASN A 88 7.10 -12.31 -6.73
C ASN A 88 7.63 -11.48 -5.55
N ASN A 89 8.57 -12.04 -4.79
CA ASN A 89 9.14 -11.33 -3.66
C ASN A 89 10.56 -11.78 -3.33
N ASP A 90 11.35 -10.86 -2.83
CA ASP A 90 12.62 -11.14 -2.15
C ASP A 90 12.93 -9.97 -1.18
N PRO A 91 13.35 -10.22 0.07
CA PRO A 91 13.69 -9.17 1.04
C PRO A 91 15.01 -8.46 0.72
N ASP A 92 15.89 -9.05 -0.10
CA ASP A 92 17.12 -8.41 -0.57
C ASP A 92 16.80 -7.43 -1.70
N PRO A 93 17.11 -6.12 -1.57
CA PRO A 93 16.74 -5.12 -2.56
C PRO A 93 17.41 -5.36 -3.93
N GLY A 94 18.60 -5.92 -3.97
CA GLY A 94 19.28 -6.26 -5.23
C GLY A 94 18.57 -7.39 -5.97
N LYS A 95 18.07 -8.41 -5.25
CA LYS A 95 17.28 -9.48 -5.86
C LYS A 95 15.87 -9.00 -6.20
N GLN A 96 15.26 -8.15 -5.38
CA GLN A 96 13.97 -7.52 -5.70
C GLN A 96 14.06 -6.70 -6.99
N SER A 97 15.16 -5.93 -7.19
CA SER A 97 15.47 -5.22 -8.43
C SER A 97 15.53 -6.17 -9.65
N ILE A 98 16.22 -7.32 -9.51
CA ILE A 98 16.25 -8.36 -10.55
C ILE A 98 14.85 -8.91 -10.87
N LEU A 99 13.96 -9.07 -9.88
CA LEU A 99 12.58 -9.50 -10.12
C LEU A 99 11.79 -8.47 -10.94
N ILE A 100 12.01 -7.17 -10.74
CA ILE A 100 11.43 -6.11 -11.57
C ILE A 100 11.94 -6.21 -13.00
N ASP A 101 13.27 -6.36 -13.19
CA ASP A 101 13.88 -6.50 -14.51
C ASP A 101 13.37 -7.76 -15.24
N ASN A 102 13.20 -8.87 -14.54
CA ASN A 102 12.62 -10.09 -15.09
C ASN A 102 11.16 -9.90 -15.52
N ALA A 103 10.34 -9.20 -14.73
CA ALA A 103 8.96 -8.90 -15.10
C ALA A 103 8.89 -8.09 -16.41
N MET A 104 9.81 -7.12 -16.60
CA MET A 104 9.93 -6.38 -17.87
C MET A 104 10.35 -7.28 -19.03
N ALA A 105 11.33 -8.16 -18.83
CA ALA A 105 11.80 -9.12 -19.85
C ALA A 105 10.69 -10.11 -20.24
N ASP A 106 9.81 -10.45 -19.32
CA ASP A 106 8.65 -11.32 -19.52
C ASP A 106 7.42 -10.58 -20.09
N ASN A 107 7.60 -9.32 -20.53
CA ASN A 107 6.57 -8.47 -21.14
C ASN A 107 5.37 -8.17 -20.23
N THR A 108 5.61 -7.83 -18.95
CA THR A 108 4.55 -7.31 -18.07
C THR A 108 3.90 -6.05 -18.66
N ASP A 109 2.60 -5.90 -18.47
CA ASP A 109 1.87 -4.69 -18.88
C ASP A 109 1.87 -3.61 -17.80
N GLY A 110 2.24 -3.95 -16.58
CA GLY A 110 2.32 -3.02 -15.49
C GLY A 110 2.89 -3.62 -14.21
N LEU A 111 3.36 -2.76 -13.33
CA LEU A 111 4.07 -3.15 -12.11
C LEU A 111 3.43 -2.55 -10.86
N VAL A 112 3.35 -3.38 -9.82
CA VAL A 112 3.07 -2.95 -8.44
C VAL A 112 4.27 -3.29 -7.58
N VAL A 113 4.92 -2.29 -6.95
CA VAL A 113 6.21 -2.48 -6.28
C VAL A 113 6.18 -1.92 -4.86
N SER A 114 6.66 -2.68 -3.87
CA SER A 114 6.95 -2.15 -2.53
C SER A 114 8.42 -1.74 -2.42
N MET A 115 8.72 -0.62 -1.76
CA MET A 115 10.06 -0.02 -1.75
C MET A 115 10.60 0.12 -0.32
N ALA A 116 10.97 -1.00 0.35
CA ALA A 116 11.62 -0.95 1.67
C ALA A 116 12.97 -0.22 1.61
N ASN A 117 13.70 -0.41 0.53
CA ASN A 117 14.95 0.28 0.22
C ASN A 117 14.83 0.93 -1.16
N PRO A 118 14.36 2.20 -1.23
CA PRO A 118 14.15 2.89 -2.51
C PRO A 118 15.40 2.99 -3.36
N ASP A 119 16.55 3.34 -2.77
CA ASP A 119 17.83 3.49 -3.49
C ASP A 119 18.22 2.21 -4.25
N GLY A 120 17.93 1.03 -3.68
CA GLY A 120 18.21 -0.25 -4.31
C GLY A 120 17.32 -0.60 -5.50
N LEU A 121 16.19 0.11 -5.65
CA LEU A 121 15.17 -0.17 -6.68
C LEU A 121 15.02 0.94 -7.71
N GLU A 122 15.60 2.12 -7.46
CA GLU A 122 15.46 3.32 -8.30
C GLU A 122 15.71 3.03 -9.79
N SER A 123 16.82 2.36 -10.09
CA SER A 123 17.22 2.09 -11.48
C SER A 123 16.21 1.22 -12.22
N SER A 124 15.73 0.13 -11.61
CA SER A 124 14.79 -0.80 -12.24
C SER A 124 13.39 -0.19 -12.38
N ILE A 125 12.93 0.58 -11.38
CA ILE A 125 11.63 1.26 -11.44
C ILE A 125 11.65 2.35 -12.52
N LYS A 126 12.68 3.21 -12.56
CA LYS A 126 12.83 4.23 -13.61
C LYS A 126 12.95 3.61 -14.99
N SER A 127 13.68 2.50 -15.12
CA SER A 127 13.74 1.76 -16.40
C SER A 127 12.35 1.26 -16.83
N ALA A 128 11.53 0.75 -15.92
CA ALA A 128 10.17 0.33 -16.27
C ALA A 128 9.33 1.52 -16.77
N VAL A 129 9.35 2.65 -16.05
CA VAL A 129 8.64 3.88 -16.43
C VAL A 129 9.13 4.41 -17.77
N ASP A 130 10.44 4.46 -18.03
CA ASP A 130 11.05 4.92 -19.28
C ASP A 130 10.66 4.02 -20.47
N ASN A 131 10.39 2.74 -20.22
CA ASN A 131 9.84 1.80 -21.22
C ASN A 131 8.32 1.89 -21.37
N GLY A 132 7.65 2.84 -20.72
CA GLY A 132 6.21 3.06 -20.81
C GLY A 132 5.37 2.07 -20.03
N ILE A 133 5.96 1.33 -19.08
CA ILE A 133 5.27 0.41 -18.20
C ILE A 133 4.71 1.21 -17.00
N PRO A 134 3.38 1.26 -16.77
CA PRO A 134 2.79 1.93 -15.63
C PRO A 134 3.22 1.26 -14.33
N VAL A 135 3.68 2.06 -13.36
CA VAL A 135 4.12 1.61 -12.05
C VAL A 135 3.28 2.26 -10.95
N ILE A 136 2.79 1.46 -10.02
CA ILE A 136 2.24 1.93 -8.74
C ILE A 136 3.09 1.35 -7.62
N THR A 137 3.50 2.20 -6.68
CA THR A 137 4.21 1.75 -5.50
C THR A 137 3.25 1.47 -4.34
N ILE A 138 3.59 0.53 -3.47
CA ILE A 138 2.76 0.17 -2.32
C ILE A 138 3.59 0.06 -1.04
N ASN A 139 2.95 0.19 0.12
CA ASN A 139 3.49 -0.06 1.44
C ASN A 139 4.62 0.89 1.85
N SER A 140 5.86 0.66 1.42
CA SER A 140 7.05 1.45 1.79
C SER A 140 7.49 2.37 0.67
N GLY A 141 8.23 3.45 1.00
CA GLY A 141 8.83 4.38 0.02
C GLY A 141 7.86 5.45 -0.48
N ILE A 142 6.92 5.89 0.38
CA ILE A 142 5.94 6.93 0.05
C ILE A 142 6.59 8.29 -0.31
N ASP A 143 7.80 8.56 0.14
CA ASP A 143 8.49 9.82 -0.15
C ASP A 143 9.18 9.80 -1.54
N ASP A 144 9.41 8.63 -2.17
CA ASP A 144 10.24 8.47 -3.37
C ASP A 144 9.46 8.17 -4.66
N TRP A 145 8.19 7.78 -4.57
CA TRP A 145 7.42 7.29 -5.72
C TRP A 145 7.31 8.30 -6.87
N GLN A 146 7.21 9.61 -6.57
CA GLN A 146 7.12 10.66 -7.60
C GLN A 146 8.44 10.83 -8.34
N ASP A 147 9.55 10.81 -7.61
CA ASP A 147 10.90 10.96 -8.18
C ASP A 147 11.28 9.75 -9.06
N PHE A 148 10.64 8.61 -8.82
CA PHE A 148 10.82 7.40 -9.65
C PHE A 148 9.83 7.31 -10.82
N GLY A 149 8.91 8.26 -10.93
CA GLY A 149 7.95 8.35 -12.04
C GLY A 149 6.75 7.39 -11.91
N ALA A 150 6.51 6.83 -10.73
CA ALA A 150 5.31 6.01 -10.50
C ALA A 150 4.04 6.88 -10.55
N ILE A 151 2.90 6.27 -10.89
CA ILE A 151 1.60 6.96 -11.01
C ILE A 151 1.13 7.48 -9.65
N THR A 152 1.24 6.65 -8.63
CA THR A 152 0.86 6.95 -7.25
C THR A 152 1.51 5.94 -6.29
N HIS A 153 1.35 6.20 -4.99
CA HIS A 153 1.66 5.27 -3.92
C HIS A 153 0.36 4.85 -3.22
N VAL A 154 0.17 3.56 -2.96
CA VAL A 154 -0.94 3.03 -2.15
C VAL A 154 -0.39 2.48 -0.84
N GLY A 155 -0.58 3.20 0.25
CA GLY A 155 -0.01 2.85 1.56
C GLY A 155 -0.52 3.74 2.67
N GLN A 156 0.21 3.77 3.78
CA GLN A 156 -0.04 4.76 4.84
C GLN A 156 1.10 5.79 4.89
N GLY A 157 0.84 6.95 5.47
CA GLY A 157 1.89 7.90 5.81
C GLY A 157 2.63 7.41 7.06
N GLU A 158 3.81 6.82 6.91
CA GLU A 158 4.49 6.09 7.99
C GLU A 158 4.88 6.99 9.16
N LYS A 159 5.29 8.22 8.88
CA LYS A 159 5.55 9.24 9.93
C LYS A 159 4.29 9.57 10.72
N ILE A 160 3.15 9.75 10.03
CA ILE A 160 1.84 10.03 10.65
C ILE A 160 1.36 8.82 11.48
N ALA A 161 1.55 7.61 10.95
CA ALA A 161 1.21 6.38 11.65
C ALA A 161 2.08 6.20 12.91
N GLY A 162 3.36 6.55 12.83
CA GLY A 162 4.26 6.63 13.96
C GLY A 162 3.81 7.66 15.00
N GLU A 163 3.47 8.88 14.56
CA GLU A 163 2.94 9.94 15.45
C GLU A 163 1.70 9.44 16.21
N THR A 164 0.78 8.76 15.50
CA THR A 164 -0.41 8.14 16.11
C THR A 164 -0.01 7.07 17.15
N ALA A 165 0.99 6.23 16.87
CA ALA A 165 1.48 5.24 17.84
C ALA A 165 2.09 5.90 19.07
N GLY A 166 2.83 7.01 18.91
CA GLY A 166 3.37 7.78 20.03
C GLY A 166 2.27 8.36 20.93
N GLU A 167 1.16 8.85 20.38
CA GLU A 167 -0.02 9.29 21.13
C GLU A 167 -0.65 8.14 21.91
N GLN A 168 -0.82 6.95 21.29
CA GLN A 168 -1.35 5.77 21.98
C GLN A 168 -0.45 5.30 23.13
N LEU A 169 0.86 5.41 23.00
CA LEU A 169 1.80 5.13 24.09
C LEU A 169 1.68 6.14 25.25
N ASN A 170 1.42 7.41 24.96
CA ASN A 170 1.13 8.41 25.99
C ASN A 170 -0.16 8.06 26.76
N ASP A 171 -1.22 7.67 26.04
CA ASP A 171 -2.50 7.27 26.63
C ASP A 171 -2.35 6.01 27.49
N ALA A 172 -1.45 5.11 27.12
CA ALA A 172 -1.09 3.93 27.93
C ALA A 172 -0.23 4.27 29.16
N GLY A 173 0.28 5.50 29.29
CA GLY A 173 0.97 6.01 30.46
C GLY A 173 2.43 5.58 30.62
N VAL A 174 3.03 4.93 29.62
CA VAL A 174 4.42 4.46 29.62
C VAL A 174 5.42 5.61 29.50
N LYS A 175 6.68 5.39 29.91
CA LYS A 175 7.72 6.41 29.93
C LYS A 175 8.99 6.02 29.18
N ASN A 176 9.33 4.76 29.13
CA ASN A 176 10.55 4.25 28.52
C ASN A 176 10.22 3.13 27.54
N VAL A 177 10.24 3.45 26.26
CA VAL A 177 9.79 2.56 25.18
C VAL A 177 10.96 2.11 24.33
N ILE A 178 10.94 0.84 23.91
CA ILE A 178 11.75 0.36 22.80
C ILE A 178 10.88 0.28 21.54
N CYS A 179 11.36 0.88 20.44
CA CYS A 179 10.79 0.72 19.09
C CYS A 179 11.56 -0.37 18.38
N VAL A 180 10.90 -1.49 18.06
CA VAL A 180 11.56 -2.71 17.55
C VAL A 180 11.53 -2.73 16.03
N ILE A 181 12.67 -2.45 15.40
CA ILE A 181 12.86 -2.45 13.95
C ILE A 181 13.30 -3.85 13.53
N GLN A 182 12.43 -4.57 12.83
CA GLN A 182 12.69 -5.97 12.45
C GLN A 182 13.28 -6.16 11.04
N GLU A 183 13.41 -5.10 10.27
CA GLU A 183 14.02 -5.09 8.93
C GLU A 183 15.00 -3.94 8.83
N ALA A 184 16.29 -4.24 8.82
CA ALA A 184 17.33 -3.23 8.73
C ALA A 184 17.27 -2.50 7.39
N GLY A 185 17.28 -1.15 7.43
CA GLY A 185 17.25 -0.30 6.24
C GLY A 185 15.88 -0.19 5.55
N ASN A 186 14.81 -0.68 6.18
CA ASN A 186 13.45 -0.42 5.73
C ASN A 186 13.02 0.98 6.16
N VAL A 187 12.89 1.90 5.17
CA VAL A 187 12.57 3.30 5.41
C VAL A 187 11.22 3.50 6.12
N ALA A 188 10.24 2.64 5.86
CA ALA A 188 8.94 2.73 6.51
C ALA A 188 9.03 2.47 8.02
N LEU A 189 9.84 1.49 8.45
CA LEU A 189 10.00 1.15 9.86
C LEU A 189 10.78 2.24 10.61
N GLU A 190 11.79 2.83 9.97
CA GLU A 190 12.51 3.97 10.51
C GLU A 190 11.57 5.18 10.70
N ASP A 191 10.72 5.45 9.73
CA ASP A 191 9.73 6.54 9.79
C ASP A 191 8.68 6.32 10.88
N ARG A 192 8.23 5.07 11.11
CA ARG A 192 7.31 4.72 12.23
C ARG A 192 7.94 5.05 13.57
N CYS A 193 9.20 4.65 13.80
CA CYS A 193 9.91 4.99 15.03
C CYS A 193 10.16 6.49 15.16
N ALA A 194 10.54 7.17 14.08
CA ALA A 194 10.78 8.62 14.09
C ALA A 194 9.49 9.40 14.38
N GLY A 195 8.37 9.01 13.76
CA GLY A 195 7.06 9.59 14.02
C GLY A 195 6.63 9.37 15.47
N ALA A 196 6.77 8.14 16.00
CA ALA A 196 6.43 7.84 17.38
C ALA A 196 7.26 8.67 18.38
N LYS A 197 8.56 8.83 18.16
CA LYS A 197 9.42 9.70 18.99
C LYS A 197 8.99 11.17 18.98
N LYS A 198 8.41 11.65 17.91
CA LYS A 198 7.99 13.05 17.78
C LYS A 198 6.82 13.41 18.69
N THR A 199 5.89 12.48 18.92
CA THR A 199 4.67 12.72 19.72
C THR A 199 4.72 12.08 21.09
N PHE A 200 5.58 11.09 21.29
CA PHE A 200 5.72 10.42 22.58
C PHE A 200 6.40 11.32 23.62
N ASN A 201 5.80 11.46 24.81
CA ASN A 201 6.28 12.34 25.88
C ASN A 201 7.37 11.71 26.78
N GLY A 202 7.80 10.48 26.47
CA GLY A 202 8.79 9.72 27.23
C GLY A 202 10.12 9.58 26.49
N SER A 203 10.93 8.60 26.91
CA SER A 203 12.15 8.18 26.24
C SER A 203 11.87 7.00 25.32
N MET A 204 12.35 7.07 24.08
CA MET A 204 12.22 5.96 23.11
C MET A 204 13.55 5.71 22.43
N GLU A 205 14.00 4.46 22.46
CA GLU A 205 15.18 4.00 21.72
C GLU A 205 14.78 2.96 20.65
N ASN A 206 15.55 2.89 19.56
CA ASN A 206 15.37 1.85 18.56
C ASN A 206 16.11 0.58 19.03
N LEU A 207 15.46 -0.57 18.84
CA LEU A 207 16.04 -1.90 19.04
C LEU A 207 15.98 -2.65 17.72
N GLN A 208 17.15 -3.00 17.20
CA GLN A 208 17.22 -3.82 15.99
C GLN A 208 16.87 -5.28 16.31
N ALA A 209 16.00 -5.87 15.50
CA ALA A 209 15.60 -7.27 15.53
C ALA A 209 15.62 -7.86 14.12
N ASP A 210 15.19 -9.09 13.95
CA ASP A 210 15.13 -9.79 12.65
C ASP A 210 13.81 -10.55 12.54
N ASN A 211 12.97 -10.21 11.54
CA ASN A 211 11.69 -10.88 11.31
C ASN A 211 11.84 -12.29 10.74
N THR A 212 13.01 -12.66 10.24
CA THR A 212 13.31 -14.02 9.76
C THR A 212 13.66 -14.97 10.90
N ASP A 213 14.00 -14.45 12.10
CA ASP A 213 14.27 -15.23 13.32
C ASP A 213 13.54 -14.62 14.53
N LEU A 214 12.25 -14.93 14.62
CA LEU A 214 11.40 -14.43 15.73
C LEU A 214 11.83 -14.97 17.11
N GLN A 215 12.56 -16.10 17.16
CA GLN A 215 13.07 -16.63 18.42
C GLN A 215 14.27 -15.82 18.92
N ALA A 216 15.21 -15.50 18.04
CA ALA A 216 16.33 -14.61 18.36
C ALA A 216 15.81 -13.20 18.70
N SER A 217 14.84 -12.69 17.97
CA SER A 217 14.20 -11.41 18.25
C SER A 217 13.50 -11.37 19.60
N GLN A 218 12.80 -12.45 19.98
CA GLN A 218 12.24 -12.59 21.34
C GLN A 218 13.33 -12.52 22.41
N ALA A 219 14.45 -13.23 22.24
CA ALA A 219 15.56 -13.21 23.19
C ALA A 219 16.21 -11.82 23.30
N THR A 220 16.36 -11.12 22.17
CA THR A 220 16.89 -9.76 22.12
C THR A 220 15.99 -8.79 22.91
N ILE A 221 14.67 -8.84 22.68
CA ILE A 221 13.69 -8.04 23.42
C ILE A 221 13.72 -8.40 24.90
N GLN A 222 13.73 -9.69 25.25
CA GLN A 222 13.76 -10.14 26.64
C GLN A 222 15.02 -9.61 27.37
N SER A 223 16.20 -9.71 26.76
CA SER A 223 17.44 -9.19 27.33
C SER A 223 17.36 -7.68 27.60
N LYS A 224 16.68 -6.93 26.71
CA LYS A 224 16.47 -5.48 26.90
C LYS A 224 15.55 -5.17 28.09
N LEU A 225 14.66 -6.07 28.45
CA LEU A 225 13.77 -5.94 29.60
C LEU A 225 14.44 -6.23 30.94
N GLU A 226 15.65 -6.86 30.97
CA GLU A 226 16.34 -7.27 32.20
C GLU A 226 16.80 -6.08 33.04
N ASP A 227 17.15 -4.94 32.45
CA ASP A 227 17.57 -3.75 33.18
C ASP A 227 16.47 -3.08 34.02
N GLY A 228 15.21 -3.44 33.75
CA GLY A 228 14.06 -2.98 34.51
C GLY A 228 13.56 -1.59 34.13
N SER A 229 14.24 -0.85 33.26
CA SER A 229 13.89 0.53 32.91
C SER A 229 12.77 0.63 31.86
N VAL A 230 12.67 -0.35 30.96
CA VAL A 230 11.68 -0.38 29.87
C VAL A 230 10.30 -0.76 30.40
N ASP A 231 9.30 0.07 30.15
CA ASP A 231 7.90 -0.12 30.53
C ASP A 231 6.95 -0.16 29.31
N GLY A 232 7.47 0.05 28.09
CA GLY A 232 6.71 -0.04 26.85
C GLY A 232 7.52 -0.63 25.70
N ILE A 233 6.83 -1.32 24.79
CA ILE A 233 7.35 -1.86 23.53
C ILE A 233 6.44 -1.40 22.39
N LEU A 234 7.03 -0.84 21.34
CA LEU A 234 6.36 -0.61 20.06
C LEU A 234 6.95 -1.60 19.05
N ALA A 235 6.22 -2.66 18.77
CA ALA A 235 6.54 -3.60 17.69
C ALA A 235 6.04 -3.04 16.35
N LEU A 236 6.82 -3.20 15.27
CA LEU A 236 6.48 -2.59 13.99
C LEU A 236 5.84 -3.56 12.99
N GLY A 237 5.41 -4.73 13.46
CA GLY A 237 4.70 -5.71 12.67
C GLY A 237 3.99 -6.75 13.53
N GLY A 238 2.95 -7.39 12.97
CA GLY A 238 2.08 -8.31 13.70
C GLY A 238 2.83 -9.52 14.30
N ASP A 239 3.70 -10.15 13.53
CA ASP A 239 4.46 -11.32 13.97
C ASP A 239 5.51 -10.96 15.03
N MET A 240 6.15 -9.79 14.88
CA MET A 240 7.06 -9.23 15.89
C MET A 240 6.36 -8.90 17.20
N SER A 241 5.09 -8.46 17.16
CA SER A 241 4.30 -8.25 18.37
C SER A 241 4.10 -9.53 19.18
N GLY A 242 3.94 -10.67 18.48
CA GLY A 242 3.89 -11.99 19.11
C GLY A 242 5.20 -12.33 19.85
N ALA A 243 6.36 -12.03 19.25
CA ALA A 243 7.66 -12.20 19.90
C ALA A 243 7.81 -11.27 21.12
N ALA A 244 7.36 -10.00 21.01
CA ALA A 244 7.36 -9.05 22.12
C ALA A 244 6.50 -9.52 23.30
N VAL A 245 5.27 -9.98 23.04
CA VAL A 245 4.38 -10.54 24.08
C VAL A 245 5.01 -11.75 24.77
N ARG A 246 5.66 -12.65 24.01
CA ARG A 246 6.38 -13.78 24.61
C ARG A 246 7.57 -13.34 25.46
N ALA A 247 8.34 -12.34 25.01
CA ALA A 247 9.46 -11.79 25.77
C ALA A 247 9.00 -11.17 27.09
N VAL A 248 7.92 -10.39 27.10
CA VAL A 248 7.31 -9.81 28.32
C VAL A 248 6.90 -10.90 29.30
N ASN A 249 6.21 -11.94 28.81
CA ASN A 249 5.79 -13.07 29.64
C ASN A 249 7.00 -13.81 30.24
N ALA A 250 8.04 -14.07 29.45
CA ALA A 250 9.25 -14.76 29.90
C ALA A 250 10.05 -13.94 30.92
N ALA A 251 10.08 -12.62 30.76
CA ALA A 251 10.71 -11.70 31.71
C ALA A 251 9.89 -11.55 33.02
N GLY A 252 8.64 -11.97 33.05
CA GLY A 252 7.76 -11.86 34.24
C GLY A 252 7.46 -10.41 34.62
N ARG A 253 7.44 -9.51 33.64
CA ARG A 253 7.28 -8.07 33.85
C ARG A 253 5.93 -7.56 33.34
N ASP A 254 5.50 -6.45 33.90
CA ASP A 254 4.34 -5.70 33.41
C ASP A 254 4.86 -4.60 32.48
N VAL A 255 4.81 -4.85 31.15
CA VAL A 255 5.27 -3.98 30.07
C VAL A 255 4.17 -3.86 29.05
N VAL A 256 3.78 -2.63 28.72
CA VAL A 256 2.77 -2.36 27.69
C VAL A 256 3.35 -2.66 26.32
N VAL A 257 2.59 -3.37 25.49
CA VAL A 257 2.97 -3.65 24.10
C VAL A 257 1.94 -3.03 23.16
N GLY A 258 2.38 -2.13 22.29
CA GLY A 258 1.66 -1.67 21.12
C GLY A 258 2.29 -2.24 19.85
N THR A 259 1.54 -2.28 18.75
CA THR A 259 2.05 -2.82 17.50
C THR A 259 1.56 -2.07 16.26
N PHE A 260 2.22 -2.31 15.15
CA PHE A 260 1.69 -2.10 13.81
C PHE A 260 1.17 -3.42 13.26
N ASP A 261 0.32 -3.31 12.24
CA ASP A 261 -0.32 -4.37 11.49
C ASP A 261 -1.30 -5.21 12.29
N VAL A 262 -2.26 -5.77 11.59
CA VAL A 262 -3.30 -6.60 12.17
C VAL A 262 -3.33 -7.94 11.46
N ASN A 263 -3.33 -9.00 12.27
CA ASN A 263 -3.69 -10.35 11.87
C ASN A 263 -4.61 -10.95 12.93
N ALA A 264 -5.01 -12.21 12.78
CA ALA A 264 -5.93 -12.86 13.72
C ALA A 264 -5.41 -12.89 15.17
N ASP A 265 -4.09 -13.14 15.33
CA ASP A 265 -3.44 -13.22 16.64
C ASP A 265 -3.30 -11.83 17.29
N VAL A 266 -2.96 -10.81 16.50
CA VAL A 266 -2.92 -9.41 16.96
C VAL A 266 -4.29 -8.98 17.45
N ALA A 267 -5.33 -9.16 16.64
CA ALA A 267 -6.70 -8.80 17.03
C ALA A 267 -7.15 -9.52 18.31
N GLN A 268 -6.81 -10.82 18.46
CA GLN A 268 -7.11 -11.57 19.66
C GLN A 268 -6.29 -11.07 20.87
N ASN A 269 -5.01 -10.69 20.68
CA ASN A 269 -4.17 -10.17 21.76
C ASN A 269 -4.63 -8.78 22.22
N VAL A 270 -5.15 -7.93 21.32
CA VAL A 270 -5.79 -6.66 21.69
C VAL A 270 -7.06 -6.91 22.50
N LEU A 271 -7.93 -7.84 22.08
CA LEU A 271 -9.15 -8.21 22.81
C LEU A 271 -8.84 -8.73 24.21
N ASN A 272 -7.78 -9.50 24.37
CA ASN A 272 -7.36 -10.08 25.66
C ASN A 272 -6.51 -9.13 26.51
N GLY A 273 -6.19 -7.93 26.03
CA GLY A 273 -5.39 -6.93 26.73
C GLY A 273 -3.90 -7.26 26.83
N LYS A 274 -3.38 -8.17 25.99
CA LYS A 274 -1.93 -8.44 25.85
C LYS A 274 -1.25 -7.41 24.95
N LEU A 275 -2.00 -6.80 24.03
CA LEU A 275 -1.61 -5.63 23.26
C LEU A 275 -2.55 -4.49 23.64
N ALA A 276 -1.99 -3.30 23.86
CA ALA A 276 -2.76 -2.10 24.17
C ALA A 276 -3.50 -1.57 22.94
N PHE A 277 -2.81 -1.59 21.80
CA PHE A 277 -3.33 -1.14 20.51
C PHE A 277 -2.58 -1.79 19.34
N ALA A 278 -3.16 -1.68 18.15
CA ALA A 278 -2.47 -1.91 16.89
C ALA A 278 -2.77 -0.76 15.91
N ILE A 279 -1.78 -0.39 15.09
CA ILE A 279 -1.94 0.56 13.98
C ILE A 279 -2.08 -0.25 12.69
N ASP A 280 -3.26 -0.21 12.10
CA ASP A 280 -3.59 -0.99 10.91
C ASP A 280 -3.45 -0.16 9.64
N GLN A 281 -2.72 -0.66 8.66
CA GLN A 281 -2.52 -0.05 7.34
C GLN A 281 -3.32 -0.73 6.22
N GLN A 282 -4.12 -1.72 6.53
CA GLN A 282 -5.02 -2.42 5.60
C GLN A 282 -4.29 -3.03 4.39
N PRO A 283 -3.44 -4.05 4.58
CA PRO A 283 -2.58 -4.62 3.53
C PRO A 283 -3.34 -5.17 2.33
N TYR A 284 -4.52 -5.75 2.53
CA TYR A 284 -5.39 -6.21 1.44
C TYR A 284 -5.74 -5.08 0.46
N VAL A 285 -6.04 -3.89 0.98
CA VAL A 285 -6.37 -2.71 0.18
C VAL A 285 -5.17 -2.28 -0.67
N GLN A 286 -3.95 -2.35 -0.13
CA GLN A 286 -2.73 -1.99 -0.86
C GLN A 286 -2.53 -2.88 -2.08
N GLY A 287 -2.63 -4.20 -1.92
CA GLY A 287 -2.53 -5.15 -3.04
C GLY A 287 -3.65 -4.97 -4.06
N TYR A 288 -4.89 -4.86 -3.58
CA TYR A 288 -6.07 -4.74 -4.45
C TYR A 288 -6.08 -3.45 -5.26
N LEU A 289 -5.85 -2.30 -4.61
CA LEU A 289 -5.85 -0.99 -5.29
C LEU A 289 -4.60 -0.78 -6.14
N GLY A 290 -3.44 -1.32 -5.75
CA GLY A 290 -2.23 -1.28 -6.58
C GLY A 290 -2.49 -1.90 -7.95
N VAL A 291 -3.00 -3.13 -8.00
CA VAL A 291 -3.36 -3.83 -9.23
C VAL A 291 -4.48 -3.12 -9.99
N THR A 292 -5.54 -2.70 -9.29
CA THR A 292 -6.67 -2.01 -9.93
C THR A 292 -6.24 -0.68 -10.54
N GLY A 293 -5.39 0.08 -9.87
CA GLY A 293 -4.89 1.37 -10.38
C GLY A 293 -4.04 1.21 -11.64
N VAL A 294 -3.12 0.23 -11.68
CA VAL A 294 -2.34 -0.11 -12.87
C VAL A 294 -3.25 -0.52 -14.01
N TYR A 295 -4.23 -1.40 -13.75
CA TYR A 295 -5.22 -1.82 -14.75
C TYR A 295 -5.97 -0.63 -15.37
N LEU A 296 -6.47 0.30 -14.55
CA LEU A 296 -7.18 1.49 -15.03
C LEU A 296 -6.31 2.40 -15.89
N ASN A 297 -5.00 2.47 -15.59
CA ASN A 297 -4.06 3.20 -16.43
C ASN A 297 -3.90 2.52 -17.80
N ILE A 298 -3.71 1.20 -17.82
CA ILE A 298 -3.53 0.43 -19.07
C ILE A 298 -4.73 0.57 -20.02
N ILE A 299 -5.96 0.43 -19.49
CA ILE A 299 -7.16 0.37 -20.35
C ILE A 299 -7.74 1.73 -20.70
N ASN A 300 -7.55 2.73 -19.87
CA ASN A 300 -8.22 4.03 -19.98
C ASN A 300 -7.27 5.24 -19.85
N GLY A 301 -5.99 5.04 -19.55
CA GLY A 301 -5.05 6.14 -19.24
C GLY A 301 -5.41 6.90 -17.95
N ASN A 302 -6.12 6.27 -17.00
CA ASN A 302 -6.48 6.93 -15.76
C ASN A 302 -5.34 6.91 -14.74
N ASP A 303 -5.05 8.05 -14.13
CA ASP A 303 -4.12 8.16 -13.01
C ASP A 303 -4.91 8.19 -11.69
N VAL A 304 -4.75 7.10 -10.92
CA VAL A 304 -5.35 7.00 -9.59
C VAL A 304 -4.60 7.92 -8.62
N GLY A 305 -5.30 8.53 -7.68
CA GLY A 305 -4.69 9.43 -6.68
C GLY A 305 -4.56 10.89 -7.12
N GLY A 306 -4.63 11.20 -8.43
CA GLY A 306 -4.56 12.58 -8.92
C GLY A 306 -3.27 13.30 -8.53
N GLY A 307 -2.12 12.61 -8.56
CA GLY A 307 -0.81 13.13 -8.18
C GLY A 307 -0.56 13.14 -6.67
N GLN A 308 -1.39 12.46 -5.88
CA GLN A 308 -1.25 12.29 -4.43
C GLN A 308 -1.28 10.80 -4.08
N PRO A 309 -0.71 10.38 -2.93
CA PRO A 309 -0.85 9.01 -2.46
C PRO A 309 -2.31 8.63 -2.18
N VAL A 310 -2.64 7.36 -2.37
CA VAL A 310 -3.90 6.76 -1.93
C VAL A 310 -3.68 6.14 -0.55
N TYR A 311 -4.20 6.77 0.49
CA TYR A 311 -3.97 6.32 1.85
C TYR A 311 -4.85 5.12 2.21
N SER A 312 -4.21 4.04 2.70
CA SER A 312 -4.86 2.85 3.25
C SER A 312 -4.90 2.82 4.79
N GLY A 313 -4.23 3.76 5.44
CA GLY A 313 -4.12 3.91 6.89
C GLY A 313 -3.48 5.24 7.28
N PRO A 314 -3.22 5.48 8.59
CA PRO A 314 -3.40 4.55 9.71
C PRO A 314 -4.84 4.44 10.22
N ALA A 315 -5.19 3.27 10.77
CA ALA A 315 -6.39 3.08 11.55
C ALA A 315 -6.01 2.50 12.93
N VAL A 316 -6.49 3.10 14.01
CA VAL A 316 -6.18 2.62 15.37
C VAL A 316 -7.14 1.51 15.76
N ILE A 317 -6.57 0.37 16.12
CA ILE A 317 -7.31 -0.80 16.63
C ILE A 317 -7.05 -0.93 18.11
N THR A 318 -8.13 -0.79 18.88
CA THR A 318 -8.16 -0.93 20.33
C THR A 318 -9.17 -2.00 20.73
N LYS A 319 -9.32 -2.24 22.02
CA LYS A 319 -10.28 -3.24 22.54
C LYS A 319 -11.72 -2.95 22.11
N GLU A 320 -12.06 -1.69 21.86
CA GLU A 320 -13.40 -1.24 21.49
C GLU A 320 -13.81 -1.71 20.08
N ASN A 321 -12.87 -1.77 19.13
CA ASN A 321 -13.15 -2.09 17.72
C ASN A 321 -12.47 -3.38 17.23
N ALA A 322 -11.53 -3.97 18.00
CA ALA A 322 -10.79 -5.17 17.58
C ALA A 322 -11.71 -6.37 17.25
N LYS A 323 -12.91 -6.46 17.84
CA LYS A 323 -13.85 -7.55 17.56
C LYS A 323 -14.32 -7.55 16.10
N GLU A 324 -14.57 -6.37 15.54
CA GLU A 324 -14.99 -6.24 14.14
C GLU A 324 -13.85 -6.59 13.19
N VAL A 325 -12.65 -6.14 13.52
CA VAL A 325 -11.45 -6.41 12.73
C VAL A 325 -11.05 -7.89 12.76
N ALA A 326 -11.18 -8.56 13.93
CA ALA A 326 -10.82 -9.96 14.12
C ALA A 326 -11.54 -10.91 13.14
N LEU A 327 -12.79 -10.58 12.76
CA LEU A 327 -13.55 -11.37 11.79
C LEU A 327 -12.87 -11.38 10.42
N PHE A 328 -12.44 -10.22 9.94
CA PHE A 328 -11.79 -10.05 8.63
C PHE A 328 -10.34 -10.52 8.64
N ALA A 329 -9.62 -10.27 9.72
CA ALA A 329 -8.26 -10.76 9.91
C ALA A 329 -8.19 -12.30 9.86
N LYS A 330 -9.18 -13.00 10.47
CA LYS A 330 -9.28 -14.46 10.38
C LYS A 330 -9.51 -14.97 8.95
N ASN A 331 -10.13 -14.17 8.10
CA ASN A 331 -10.39 -14.51 6.71
C ASN A 331 -9.22 -14.14 5.77
N GLY A 332 -8.13 -13.57 6.28
CA GLY A 332 -7.00 -13.10 5.47
C GLY A 332 -7.34 -11.91 4.57
N THR A 333 -8.29 -11.08 5.00
CA THR A 333 -8.71 -9.88 4.26
C THR A 333 -8.44 -8.58 5.04
N ARG A 334 -7.71 -8.71 6.16
CA ARG A 334 -7.26 -7.58 6.96
C ARG A 334 -5.98 -7.88 7.70
#